data_15b13cd2eadd611542873a2fd2af1974
#
_entry.id   15b13cd2eadd611542873a2fd2af1974
#
_cell.length_a   1.000
_cell.length_b   1.000
_cell.length_c   1.000
_cell.angle_alpha   90.00
_cell.angle_beta   90.00
_cell.angle_gamma   90.00
#
_symmetry.space_group_name_H-M   'P 1'
#
loop_
_entity.id
_entity.type
_entity.pdbx_description
1 polymer ?
#
loop_
_entity_poly.entity_id
_entity_poly.type
_entity_poly.pdbx_seq_one_letter_code
_entity_poly.pdbx_strand_id
1 'polypeptide(L)'
;MNEIVYRGQSDQPLTNSLLVAEVFEKPHDNVLKAIRKILQGGVVKNDETPMFEETTYINEQNKQSYPMFIMNQDGFTLLAMGFNGKKAMEFKLKYIEAFNRMKKEIEASKPSVPQNYLEALKSLVKAEEEREQLALENRKQQQEIITISKANAELGNKITEMLPKVSY
;
A
#
# COMPACT_ATOMS: atom_id res chain seq x y z
N MET A 1 -17.27 6.36 -2.14
CA MET A 1 -16.84 6.85 -0.83
C MET A 1 -15.33 6.85 -0.85
N ASN A 2 -14.68 7.99 -0.70
CA ASN A 2 -13.22 8.03 -0.64
C ASN A 2 -12.77 7.23 0.58
N GLU A 3 -11.80 6.32 0.40
CA GLU A 3 -11.20 5.60 1.52
C GLU A 3 -10.55 6.61 2.47
N ILE A 4 -11.08 6.70 3.69
CA ILE A 4 -10.64 7.64 4.71
C ILE A 4 -9.30 7.21 5.32
N VAL A 5 -9.02 5.91 5.27
CA VAL A 5 -7.82 5.26 5.78
C VAL A 5 -7.28 4.37 4.68
N TYR A 6 -5.98 4.38 4.46
CA TYR A 6 -5.28 3.55 3.48
C TYR A 6 -4.13 2.78 4.13
N ARG A 7 -3.68 1.74 3.47
CA ARG A 7 -2.59 0.89 3.92
C ARG A 7 -1.25 1.51 3.52
N GLY A 8 -0.40 1.79 4.50
CA GLY A 8 0.96 2.30 4.27
C GLY A 8 1.94 1.19 3.86
N GLN A 9 3.15 1.59 3.46
CA GLN A 9 4.20 0.66 3.02
C GLN A 9 4.63 -0.36 4.10
N SER A 10 4.53 0.02 5.38
CA SER A 10 4.86 -0.84 6.53
C SER A 10 3.65 -1.61 7.07
N ASP A 11 2.63 -1.87 6.23
CA ASP A 11 1.41 -2.57 6.62
C ASP A 11 0.71 -1.95 7.84
N GLN A 12 0.66 -0.62 7.89
CA GLN A 12 -0.03 0.12 8.94
C GLN A 12 -1.15 0.99 8.36
N PRO A 13 -2.26 1.19 9.12
CA PRO A 13 -3.33 2.07 8.69
C PRO A 13 -2.89 3.53 8.81
N LEU A 14 -3.01 4.29 7.72
CA LEU A 14 -2.64 5.68 7.61
C LEU A 14 -3.80 6.54 7.11
N THR A 15 -3.76 7.82 7.42
CA THR A 15 -4.58 8.87 6.79
C THR A 15 -3.72 10.10 6.49
N ASN A 16 -4.28 11.12 5.86
CA ASN A 16 -3.55 12.34 5.56
C ASN A 16 -4.35 13.61 5.88
N SER A 17 -3.66 14.74 5.96
CA SER A 17 -4.23 16.02 6.34
C SER A 17 -5.27 16.56 5.35
N LEU A 18 -5.23 16.16 4.07
CA LEU A 18 -6.23 16.55 3.07
C LEU A 18 -7.55 15.84 3.34
N LEU A 19 -7.52 14.51 3.54
CA LEU A 19 -8.70 13.72 3.89
C LEU A 19 -9.33 14.21 5.19
N VAL A 20 -8.50 14.53 6.19
CA VAL A 20 -8.98 15.11 7.45
C VAL A 20 -9.65 16.46 7.21
N ALA A 21 -9.06 17.33 6.41
CA ALA A 21 -9.65 18.65 6.07
C ALA A 21 -11.00 18.52 5.38
N GLU A 22 -11.10 17.63 4.38
CA GLU A 22 -12.32 17.34 3.63
C GLU A 22 -13.43 16.82 4.57
N VAL A 23 -13.13 15.78 5.36
CA VAL A 23 -14.11 15.11 6.19
C VAL A 23 -14.61 15.97 7.35
N PHE A 24 -13.72 16.78 7.96
CA PHE A 24 -14.11 17.70 9.02
C PHE A 24 -14.60 19.05 8.49
N GLU A 25 -14.72 19.20 7.17
CA GLU A 25 -15.15 20.45 6.52
C GLU A 25 -14.33 21.67 7.01
N LYS A 26 -13.00 21.47 7.14
CA LYS A 26 -12.08 22.51 7.60
C LYS A 26 -11.14 22.92 6.48
N PRO A 27 -10.76 24.20 6.40
CA PRO A 27 -9.67 24.62 5.52
C PRO A 27 -8.40 23.80 5.82
N HIS A 28 -7.74 23.29 4.79
CA HIS A 28 -6.52 22.49 4.94
C HIS A 28 -5.41 23.20 5.73
N ASP A 29 -5.25 24.51 5.51
CA ASP A 29 -4.30 25.35 6.26
C ASP A 29 -4.54 25.32 7.77
N ASN A 30 -5.80 25.25 8.21
CA ASN A 30 -6.13 25.17 9.63
C ASN A 30 -5.74 23.80 10.22
N VAL A 31 -5.88 22.74 9.42
CA VAL A 31 -5.43 21.39 9.80
C VAL A 31 -3.91 21.36 9.91
N LEU A 32 -3.18 21.92 8.93
CA LEU A 32 -1.72 22.02 8.97
C LEU A 32 -1.23 22.81 10.19
N LYS A 33 -1.87 23.95 10.50
CA LYS A 33 -1.55 24.76 11.70
C LYS A 33 -1.77 23.98 12.99
N ALA A 34 -2.86 23.19 13.08
CA ALA A 34 -3.15 22.35 14.25
C ALA A 34 -2.09 21.28 14.44
N ILE A 35 -1.69 20.58 13.35
CA ILE A 35 -0.62 19.57 13.40
C ILE A 35 0.71 20.19 13.84
N ARG A 36 1.11 21.32 13.24
CA ARG A 36 2.35 22.01 13.61
C ARG A 36 2.35 22.44 15.07
N LYS A 37 1.20 22.89 15.60
CA LYS A 37 1.07 23.21 17.04
C LYS A 37 1.28 21.99 17.93
N ILE A 38 0.77 20.82 17.54
CA ILE A 38 0.99 19.55 18.26
C ILE A 38 2.49 19.20 18.24
N LEU A 39 3.14 19.29 17.09
CA LEU A 39 4.58 19.01 16.94
C LEU A 39 5.47 19.96 17.77
N GLN A 40 5.11 21.26 17.84
CA GLN A 40 5.80 22.27 18.65
C GLN A 40 5.65 22.02 20.15
N GLY A 41 4.56 21.35 20.58
CA GLY A 41 4.31 21.00 21.97
C GLY A 41 5.26 19.95 22.57
N GLY A 42 6.15 19.37 21.77
CA GLY A 42 7.22 18.48 22.22
C GLY A 42 6.79 17.08 22.69
N VAL A 43 5.49 16.76 22.60
CA VAL A 43 4.90 15.51 23.14
C VAL A 43 5.07 14.30 22.20
N VAL A 44 5.52 14.52 20.95
CA VAL A 44 5.43 13.54 19.86
C VAL A 44 6.80 13.05 19.43
N LYS A 45 7.58 12.52 20.37
CA LYS A 45 8.83 11.80 20.04
C LYS A 45 8.69 10.33 20.37
N ASN A 46 8.11 9.56 19.43
CA ASN A 46 8.39 8.13 19.32
C ASN A 46 9.29 7.94 18.11
N ASP A 47 10.55 7.61 18.33
CA ASP A 47 11.58 7.51 17.29
C ASP A 47 11.35 6.33 16.32
N GLU A 48 10.51 5.35 16.69
CA GLU A 48 10.29 4.15 15.86
C GLU A 48 9.14 4.28 14.85
N THR A 49 8.09 5.05 15.16
CA THR A 49 6.97 5.29 14.23
C THR A 49 6.46 6.72 14.41
N PRO A 50 6.83 7.65 13.54
CA PRO A 50 6.39 9.04 13.65
C PRO A 50 4.85 9.12 13.51
N MET A 51 4.21 9.82 14.47
CA MET A 51 2.76 10.05 14.43
C MET A 51 2.35 10.94 13.25
N PHE A 52 3.25 11.84 12.83
CA PHE A 52 3.05 12.75 11.70
C PHE A 52 4.33 12.76 10.86
N GLU A 53 4.15 12.61 9.54
CA GLU A 53 5.20 12.71 8.54
C GLU A 53 4.86 13.82 7.56
N GLU A 54 5.72 14.86 7.47
CA GLU A 54 5.50 15.95 6.52
C GLU A 54 5.95 15.51 5.12
N THR A 55 5.05 15.70 4.15
CA THR A 55 5.28 15.41 2.74
C THR A 55 4.62 16.47 1.88
N THR A 56 4.55 16.26 0.58
CA THR A 56 3.90 17.18 -0.36
C THR A 56 2.92 16.46 -1.27
N TYR A 57 1.95 17.20 -1.79
CA TYR A 57 1.07 16.75 -2.86
C TYR A 57 1.09 17.76 -4.02
N ILE A 58 0.78 17.28 -5.21
CA ILE A 58 0.66 18.13 -6.40
C ILE A 58 -0.80 18.48 -6.57
N ASN A 59 -1.11 19.80 -6.59
CA ASN A 59 -2.45 20.26 -6.89
C ASN A 59 -2.71 20.12 -8.40
N GLU A 60 -3.78 19.41 -8.77
CA GLU A 60 -4.08 19.08 -10.17
C GLU A 60 -4.42 20.31 -11.02
N GLN A 61 -4.96 21.38 -10.40
CA GLN A 61 -5.39 22.58 -11.12
C GLN A 61 -4.22 23.45 -11.55
N ASN A 62 -3.26 23.70 -10.65
CA ASN A 62 -2.15 24.61 -10.91
C ASN A 62 -0.78 23.92 -11.03
N LYS A 63 -0.73 22.59 -10.87
CA LYS A 63 0.49 21.75 -10.93
C LYS A 63 1.58 22.15 -9.94
N GLN A 64 1.22 22.87 -8.88
CA GLN A 64 2.14 23.28 -7.83
C GLN A 64 2.14 22.26 -6.68
N SER A 65 3.29 22.14 -6.01
CA SER A 65 3.48 21.28 -4.84
C SER A 65 3.10 22.04 -3.58
N TYR A 66 2.29 21.39 -2.72
CA TYR A 66 1.84 21.93 -1.44
C TYR A 66 2.15 20.97 -0.31
N PRO A 67 2.40 21.47 0.90
CA PRO A 67 2.67 20.62 2.05
C PRO A 67 1.41 19.86 2.48
N MET A 68 1.61 18.61 2.90
CA MET A 68 0.61 17.82 3.62
C MET A 68 1.28 16.96 4.68
N PHE A 69 0.50 16.41 5.62
CA PHE A 69 0.97 15.45 6.60
C PHE A 69 0.29 14.11 6.37
N ILE A 70 1.09 13.03 6.41
CA ILE A 70 0.61 11.68 6.62
C ILE A 70 0.62 11.43 8.12
N MET A 71 -0.36 10.69 8.63
CA MET A 71 -0.46 10.38 10.05
C MET A 71 -1.01 8.99 10.29
N ASN A 72 -0.53 8.36 11.36
CA ASN A 72 -1.06 7.11 11.87
C ASN A 72 -2.30 7.33 12.76
N GLN A 73 -2.85 6.26 13.34
CA GLN A 73 -4.02 6.31 14.22
C GLN A 73 -3.81 7.25 15.41
N ASP A 74 -2.63 7.25 16.02
CA ASP A 74 -2.33 8.05 17.19
C ASP A 74 -2.23 9.53 16.85
N GLY A 75 -1.55 9.87 15.74
CA GLY A 75 -1.48 11.23 15.21
C GLY A 75 -2.86 11.78 14.86
N PHE A 76 -3.69 10.97 14.18
CA PHE A 76 -5.08 11.35 13.94
C PHE A 76 -5.86 11.59 15.24
N THR A 77 -5.71 10.72 16.23
CA THR A 77 -6.41 10.83 17.52
C THR A 77 -6.06 12.13 18.21
N LEU A 78 -4.75 12.48 18.30
CA LEU A 78 -4.29 13.74 18.87
C LEU A 78 -4.86 14.95 18.15
N LEU A 79 -4.83 14.95 16.81
CA LEU A 79 -5.37 16.03 16.00
C LEU A 79 -6.88 16.16 16.21
N ALA A 80 -7.60 15.04 16.18
CA ALA A 80 -9.05 14.99 16.32
C ALA A 80 -9.55 15.42 17.72
N MET A 81 -8.75 15.25 18.79
CA MET A 81 -9.06 15.77 20.11
C MET A 81 -9.27 17.28 20.11
N GLY A 82 -8.56 18.01 19.26
CA GLY A 82 -8.71 19.46 19.10
C GLY A 82 -9.96 19.89 18.32
N PHE A 83 -10.69 18.98 17.68
CA PHE A 83 -11.88 19.31 16.90
C PHE A 83 -13.15 19.10 17.74
N ASN A 84 -14.03 20.10 17.76
CA ASN A 84 -15.24 20.13 18.55
C ASN A 84 -16.50 20.17 17.68
N GLY A 85 -17.65 19.82 18.27
CA GLY A 85 -18.96 19.84 17.65
C GLY A 85 -19.51 18.46 17.29
N LYS A 86 -20.84 18.40 17.03
CA LYS A 86 -21.54 17.12 16.78
C LYS A 86 -20.99 16.39 15.54
N LYS A 87 -20.82 17.11 14.43
CA LYS A 87 -20.22 16.54 13.20
C LYS A 87 -18.82 16.00 13.48
N ALA A 88 -17.98 16.73 14.23
CA ALA A 88 -16.65 16.24 14.58
C ALA A 88 -16.68 14.94 15.36
N MET A 89 -17.65 14.75 16.25
CA MET A 89 -17.82 13.50 16.99
C MET A 89 -18.21 12.34 16.08
N GLU A 90 -19.18 12.54 15.18
CA GLU A 90 -19.61 11.52 14.23
C GLU A 90 -18.46 11.07 13.33
N PHE A 91 -17.63 12.00 12.87
CA PHE A 91 -16.46 11.68 12.05
C PHE A 91 -15.37 11.01 12.85
N LYS A 92 -15.10 11.39 14.09
CA LYS A 92 -14.16 10.69 14.98
C LYS A 92 -14.52 9.20 15.08
N LEU A 93 -15.78 8.87 15.28
CA LEU A 93 -16.24 7.49 15.35
C LEU A 93 -16.00 6.73 14.05
N LYS A 94 -16.35 7.33 12.90
CA LYS A 94 -16.11 6.72 11.59
C LYS A 94 -14.63 6.45 11.32
N TYR A 95 -13.74 7.38 11.70
CA TYR A 95 -12.30 7.17 11.56
C TYR A 95 -11.78 6.06 12.47
N ILE A 96 -12.23 6.02 13.73
CA ILE A 96 -11.87 4.94 14.67
C ILE A 96 -12.30 3.57 14.10
N GLU A 97 -13.50 3.48 13.56
CA GLU A 97 -14.01 2.26 12.93
C GLU A 97 -13.15 1.86 11.70
N ALA A 98 -12.82 2.84 10.84
CA ALA A 98 -12.00 2.61 9.65
C ALA A 98 -10.58 2.13 10.01
N PHE A 99 -9.92 2.75 10.99
CA PHE A 99 -8.62 2.29 11.48
C PHE A 99 -8.68 0.89 12.09
N ASN A 100 -9.70 0.62 12.90
CA ASN A 100 -9.87 -0.70 13.53
C ASN A 100 -10.14 -1.80 12.49
N ARG A 101 -10.90 -1.49 11.45
CA ARG A 101 -11.14 -2.41 10.34
C ARG A 101 -9.84 -2.70 9.59
N MET A 102 -9.11 -1.65 9.18
CA MET A 102 -7.85 -1.79 8.47
C MET A 102 -6.82 -2.57 9.30
N LYS A 103 -6.72 -2.28 10.60
CA LYS A 103 -5.84 -3.02 11.51
C LYS A 103 -6.16 -4.51 11.56
N LYS A 104 -7.44 -4.87 11.64
CA LYS A 104 -7.88 -6.28 11.60
C LYS A 104 -7.56 -6.95 10.27
N GLU A 105 -7.73 -6.25 9.15
CA GLU A 105 -7.39 -6.75 7.82
C GLU A 105 -5.88 -6.99 7.69
N ILE A 106 -5.05 -6.07 8.18
CA ILE A 106 -3.59 -6.23 8.22
C ILE A 106 -3.18 -7.40 9.12
N GLU A 107 -3.76 -7.52 10.31
CA GLU A 107 -3.48 -8.63 11.23
C GLU A 107 -3.89 -9.98 10.63
N ALA A 108 -5.03 -10.05 9.95
CA ALA A 108 -5.49 -11.25 9.28
C ALA A 108 -4.63 -11.64 8.06
N SER A 109 -4.00 -10.67 7.41
CA SER A 109 -3.12 -10.89 6.25
C SER A 109 -1.68 -11.29 6.63
N LYS A 110 -1.29 -11.14 7.91
CA LYS A 110 0.02 -11.61 8.38
C LYS A 110 0.04 -13.13 8.43
N PRO A 111 1.09 -13.77 7.88
CA PRO A 111 1.26 -15.21 8.06
C PRO A 111 1.28 -15.53 9.55
N SER A 112 0.47 -16.51 9.96
CA SER A 112 0.44 -16.96 11.36
C SER A 112 1.82 -17.44 11.77
N VAL A 113 2.42 -16.81 12.76
CA VAL A 113 3.67 -17.30 13.35
C VAL A 113 3.34 -18.62 14.06
N PRO A 114 3.99 -19.74 13.70
CA PRO A 114 3.74 -21.03 14.33
C PRO A 114 3.95 -20.93 15.85
N GLN A 115 2.96 -21.34 16.63
CA GLN A 115 3.03 -21.22 18.10
C GLN A 115 3.78 -22.36 18.76
N ASN A 116 4.04 -23.44 18.02
CA ASN A 116 4.79 -24.59 18.50
C ASN A 116 5.63 -25.21 17.38
N TYR A 117 6.60 -26.08 17.79
CA TYR A 117 7.51 -26.74 16.87
C TYR A 117 6.82 -27.59 15.80
N LEU A 118 5.74 -28.27 16.14
CA LEU A 118 4.98 -29.10 15.21
C LEU A 118 4.28 -28.24 14.12
N GLU A 119 3.74 -27.09 14.50
CA GLU A 119 3.10 -26.17 13.59
C GLU A 119 4.13 -25.51 12.65
N ALA A 120 5.31 -25.19 13.17
CA ALA A 120 6.43 -24.70 12.38
C ALA A 120 6.87 -25.72 11.33
N LEU A 121 6.99 -26.99 11.71
CA LEU A 121 7.33 -28.08 10.78
C LEU A 121 6.26 -28.25 9.68
N LYS A 122 4.98 -28.24 10.04
CA LYS A 122 3.89 -28.32 9.04
C LYS A 122 3.91 -27.15 8.06
N SER A 123 4.19 -25.95 8.55
CA SER A 123 4.30 -24.76 7.70
C SER A 123 5.49 -24.85 6.75
N LEU A 124 6.61 -25.37 7.21
CA LEU A 124 7.81 -25.61 6.39
C LEU A 124 7.55 -26.66 5.30
N VAL A 125 6.94 -27.79 5.66
CA VAL A 125 6.59 -28.84 4.69
C VAL A 125 5.67 -28.29 3.61
N LYS A 126 4.63 -27.57 4.00
CA LYS A 126 3.70 -26.94 3.06
C LYS A 126 4.39 -25.94 2.13
N ALA A 127 5.28 -25.10 2.66
CA ALA A 127 6.04 -24.15 1.86
C ALA A 127 6.98 -24.84 0.86
N GLU A 128 7.58 -25.96 1.23
CA GLU A 128 8.44 -26.72 0.32
C GLU A 128 7.64 -27.44 -0.77
N GLU A 129 6.47 -27.99 -0.44
CA GLU A 129 5.55 -28.58 -1.43
C GLU A 129 5.09 -27.52 -2.46
N GLU A 130 4.70 -26.34 -2.01
CA GLU A 130 4.33 -25.22 -2.89
C GLU A 130 5.50 -24.79 -3.79
N ARG A 131 6.70 -24.76 -3.26
CA ARG A 131 7.93 -24.43 -3.98
C ARG A 131 8.26 -25.46 -5.06
N GLU A 132 8.12 -26.75 -4.75
CA GLU A 132 8.30 -27.82 -5.72
C GLU A 132 7.27 -27.76 -6.85
N GLN A 133 6.00 -27.48 -6.52
CA GLN A 133 4.95 -27.33 -7.53
C GLN A 133 5.22 -26.14 -8.47
N LEU A 134 5.58 -24.99 -7.93
CA LEU A 134 5.96 -23.82 -8.71
C LEU A 134 7.20 -24.07 -9.59
N ALA A 135 8.19 -24.80 -9.08
CA ALA A 135 9.37 -25.16 -9.85
C ALA A 135 9.02 -26.11 -11.02
N LEU A 136 8.10 -27.04 -10.81
CA LEU A 136 7.62 -27.95 -11.85
C LEU A 136 6.82 -27.19 -12.93
N GLU A 137 5.97 -26.28 -12.53
CA GLU A 137 5.19 -25.46 -13.43
C GLU A 137 6.08 -24.53 -14.28
N ASN A 138 7.05 -23.88 -13.65
CA ASN A 138 8.04 -23.06 -14.35
C ASN A 138 8.85 -23.88 -15.38
N ARG A 139 9.23 -25.11 -15.05
CA ARG A 139 9.91 -26.00 -16.01
C ARG A 139 9.02 -26.33 -17.21
N LYS A 140 7.73 -26.61 -17.00
CA LYS A 140 6.78 -26.84 -18.10
C LYS A 140 6.65 -25.63 -19.00
N GLN A 141 6.47 -24.44 -18.42
CA GLN A 141 6.37 -23.20 -19.17
C GLN A 141 7.65 -22.91 -19.97
N GLN A 142 8.83 -23.15 -19.40
CA GLN A 142 10.10 -22.99 -20.12
C GLN A 142 10.20 -23.94 -21.32
N GLN A 143 9.76 -25.21 -21.16
CA GLN A 143 9.75 -26.17 -22.27
C GLN A 143 8.78 -25.75 -23.37
N GLU A 144 7.62 -25.23 -23.04
CA GLU A 144 6.66 -24.69 -24.00
C GLU A 144 7.25 -23.50 -24.78
N ILE A 145 7.90 -22.57 -24.07
CA ILE A 145 8.57 -21.41 -24.70
C ILE A 145 9.65 -21.88 -25.68
N ILE A 146 10.46 -22.85 -25.30
CA ILE A 146 11.50 -23.42 -26.15
C ILE A 146 10.88 -24.06 -27.41
N THR A 147 9.78 -24.79 -27.25
CA THR A 147 9.08 -25.43 -28.35
C THR A 147 8.50 -24.41 -29.34
N ILE A 148 7.85 -23.40 -28.82
CA ILE A 148 7.28 -22.30 -29.62
C ILE A 148 8.42 -21.53 -30.34
N SER A 149 9.52 -21.28 -29.63
CA SER A 149 10.68 -20.58 -30.23
C SER A 149 11.30 -21.37 -31.39
N LYS A 150 11.42 -22.70 -31.28
CA LYS A 150 11.89 -23.59 -32.36
C LYS A 150 10.94 -23.56 -33.56
N ALA A 151 9.62 -23.70 -33.30
CA ALA A 151 8.62 -23.65 -34.36
C ALA A 151 8.63 -22.31 -35.11
N ASN A 152 8.79 -21.21 -34.39
CA ASN A 152 8.89 -19.87 -34.99
C ASN A 152 10.17 -19.71 -35.83
N ALA A 153 11.29 -20.27 -35.40
CA ALA A 153 12.53 -20.25 -36.16
C ALA A 153 12.42 -21.07 -37.46
N GLU A 154 11.76 -22.24 -37.40
CA GLU A 154 11.49 -23.06 -38.60
C GLU A 154 10.57 -22.34 -39.59
N LEU A 155 9.52 -21.67 -39.12
CA LEU A 155 8.63 -20.86 -39.91
C LEU A 155 9.37 -19.69 -40.58
N GLY A 156 10.22 -19.01 -39.81
CA GLY A 156 11.04 -17.92 -40.35
C GLY A 156 11.98 -18.37 -41.49
N ASN A 157 12.60 -19.55 -41.33
CA ASN A 157 13.44 -20.12 -42.37
C ASN A 157 12.62 -20.46 -43.65
N LYS A 158 11.47 -21.09 -43.51
CA LYS A 158 10.59 -21.38 -44.64
C LYS A 158 10.11 -20.14 -45.36
N ILE A 159 9.77 -19.07 -44.64
CA ILE A 159 9.40 -17.78 -45.25
C ILE A 159 10.58 -17.20 -46.05
N THR A 160 11.79 -17.26 -45.50
CA THR A 160 12.99 -16.78 -46.21
C THR A 160 13.30 -17.56 -47.47
N GLU A 161 13.07 -18.88 -47.49
CA GLU A 161 13.21 -19.73 -48.66
C GLU A 161 12.18 -19.45 -49.75
N MET A 162 10.97 -19.03 -49.38
CA MET A 162 9.87 -18.72 -50.28
C MET A 162 9.94 -17.32 -50.90
N LEU A 163 10.73 -16.43 -50.34
CA LEU A 163 10.92 -15.09 -50.89
C LEU A 163 11.75 -15.16 -52.20
N PRO A 164 11.25 -14.58 -53.33
CA PRO A 164 12.01 -14.57 -54.59
C PRO A 164 13.33 -13.85 -54.41
N LYS A 165 14.42 -14.48 -54.81
CA LYS A 165 15.74 -13.83 -54.87
C LYS A 165 15.65 -12.73 -55.92
N VAL A 166 15.50 -11.50 -55.48
CA VAL A 166 15.58 -10.32 -56.34
C VAL A 166 17.04 -10.21 -56.79
N SER A 167 17.32 -10.57 -58.01
CA SER A 167 18.62 -10.30 -58.67
C SER A 167 18.60 -8.85 -59.13
N TYR A 168 19.56 -8.05 -58.63
CA TYR A 168 19.85 -6.72 -59.15
C TYR A 168 20.73 -6.86 -60.39
#